data_fbf920d48cc4f60ae9c0cb346acd69db
#
_entry.id   fbf920d48cc4f60ae9c0cb346acd69db
#
_cell.length_a   1.000
_cell.length_b   1.000
_cell.length_c   1.000
_cell.angle_alpha   90.00
_cell.angle_beta   90.00
_cell.angle_gamma   90.00
#
_symmetry.space_group_name_H-M   'P 1'
#
loop_
_entity.id
_entity.type
_entity.pdbx_description
1 polymer ?
#
loop_
_entity_poly.entity_id
_entity_poly.type
_entity_poly.pdbx_seq_one_letter_code
_entity_poly.pdbx_strand_id
1 'polypeptide(L)'
;CMTPVAEGQVVSTTSEPAKRAQEGVLELLLANHPLDCPVCDKGGECPLQDQAFSHGPGESRYVEEKRHYEKPIPISDLVFLDRERCILCDRCTRFASEVAGDPLISFTSRGNNTQVMTFPDEPFSSYFSGNTVQICPVGALTASPYRFKARPWDLEQVESTCTTCSVGCRTVVQSSRDELVRYQGVDIESVNWGWLCDRGRFNFESVNSKNRVHAPLVRKDGELVDATWSSALDAAGRILRTVINDKGPDAVAIIGGARGSNEDAFAWAKLADALGITARDSQLGDGMPAEVFALPQATIAEVCAARTVLLLAPDLKEELPVLYLRLRDAAEKRQTRIIEVSPRATGLADYAWKSVRHDPGDQPRVVSELLASPDVAAQLALGDVAVV
;
A
#
# COMPACT_ATOMS: atom_id res chain seq x y z
N CYS A 1 -15.73 7.53 22.42
CA CYS A 1 -15.54 7.52 20.96
C CYS A 1 -16.60 6.67 20.22
N MET A 2 -17.40 5.88 20.93
CA MET A 2 -18.37 4.94 20.35
C MET A 2 -19.84 5.37 20.60
N THR A 3 -20.05 6.59 21.06
CA THR A 3 -21.41 7.11 21.29
C THR A 3 -22.11 7.35 19.94
N PRO A 4 -23.23 6.69 19.64
CA PRO A 4 -23.98 6.94 18.42
C PRO A 4 -24.56 8.35 18.42
N VAL A 5 -24.61 8.96 17.24
CA VAL A 5 -25.27 10.26 17.06
C VAL A 5 -26.78 10.04 16.93
N ALA A 6 -27.57 11.01 17.41
CA ALA A 6 -29.01 10.99 17.29
C ALA A 6 -29.50 12.32 16.71
N GLU A 7 -30.67 12.28 16.04
CA GLU A 7 -31.30 13.48 15.50
C GLU A 7 -31.66 14.47 16.64
N GLY A 8 -31.39 15.73 16.45
CA GLY A 8 -31.58 16.76 17.45
C GLY A 8 -30.53 16.82 18.57
N GLN A 9 -29.50 15.99 18.52
CA GLN A 9 -28.40 16.02 19.49
C GLN A 9 -27.59 17.31 19.35
N VAL A 10 -27.44 18.03 20.48
CA VAL A 10 -26.60 19.24 20.56
C VAL A 10 -25.28 18.88 21.23
N VAL A 11 -24.16 19.15 20.53
CA VAL A 11 -22.81 18.85 21.02
C VAL A 11 -22.02 20.15 21.17
N SER A 12 -21.40 20.34 22.35
CA SER A 12 -20.48 21.45 22.61
C SER A 12 -19.10 20.89 22.97
N THR A 13 -18.08 21.29 22.22
CA THR A 13 -16.68 20.97 22.50
C THR A 13 -15.95 22.04 23.31
N THR A 14 -16.58 23.19 23.52
CA THR A 14 -15.98 24.36 24.16
C THR A 14 -16.60 24.73 25.53
N SER A 15 -17.58 23.95 26.00
CA SER A 15 -18.15 24.15 27.33
C SER A 15 -17.15 23.85 28.45
N GLU A 16 -17.31 24.48 29.63
CA GLU A 16 -16.41 24.23 30.76
C GLU A 16 -16.30 22.74 31.17
N PRO A 17 -17.40 21.96 31.20
CA PRO A 17 -17.27 20.51 31.45
C PRO A 17 -16.46 19.79 30.37
N ALA A 18 -16.62 20.17 29.07
CA ALA A 18 -15.87 19.57 27.97
C ALA A 18 -14.37 19.89 28.09
N LYS A 19 -14.01 21.13 28.38
CA LYS A 19 -12.61 21.53 28.58
C LYS A 19 -11.95 20.78 29.73
N ARG A 20 -12.60 20.70 30.90
CA ARG A 20 -12.08 19.91 32.04
C ARG A 20 -11.92 18.45 31.70
N ALA A 21 -12.82 17.88 30.92
CA ALA A 21 -12.71 16.48 30.46
C ALA A 21 -11.52 16.30 29.51
N GLN A 22 -11.29 17.23 28.58
CA GLN A 22 -10.15 17.24 27.68
C GLN A 22 -8.82 17.30 28.46
N GLU A 23 -8.69 18.23 29.38
CA GLU A 23 -7.51 18.37 30.27
C GLU A 23 -7.25 17.09 31.06
N GLY A 24 -8.31 16.54 31.70
CA GLY A 24 -8.19 15.31 32.49
C GLY A 24 -7.78 14.07 31.65
N VAL A 25 -8.33 13.93 30.45
CA VAL A 25 -7.94 12.83 29.54
C VAL A 25 -6.48 12.98 29.11
N LEU A 26 -6.04 14.19 28.77
CA LEU A 26 -4.64 14.44 28.39
C LEU A 26 -3.70 14.21 29.57
N GLU A 27 -4.07 14.64 30.79
CA GLU A 27 -3.29 14.33 31.99
C GLU A 27 -3.12 12.82 32.19
N LEU A 28 -4.17 12.03 32.04
CA LEU A 28 -4.12 10.57 32.14
C LEU A 28 -3.24 9.95 31.06
N LEU A 29 -3.32 10.43 29.81
CA LEU A 29 -2.47 9.95 28.71
C LEU A 29 -1.00 10.28 28.94
N LEU A 30 -0.70 11.43 29.55
CA LEU A 30 0.67 11.88 29.79
C LEU A 30 1.27 11.30 31.08
N ALA A 31 0.48 10.81 32.03
CA ALA A 31 0.94 10.32 33.33
C ALA A 31 2.11 9.31 33.22
N ASN A 32 1.97 8.31 32.36
CA ASN A 32 3.01 7.31 32.11
C ASN A 32 3.77 7.50 30.78
N HIS A 33 3.38 8.50 29.96
CA HIS A 33 4.07 8.75 28.70
C HIS A 33 5.49 9.25 28.95
N PRO A 34 6.54 8.65 28.32
CA PRO A 34 7.92 9.03 28.60
C PRO A 34 8.24 10.44 28.06
N LEU A 35 9.22 11.10 28.64
CA LEU A 35 9.73 12.41 28.21
C LEU A 35 10.69 12.27 27.01
N ASP A 36 10.29 11.51 26.03
CA ASP A 36 11.11 11.10 24.89
C ASP A 36 10.98 12.01 23.65
N CYS A 37 10.22 13.09 23.70
CA CYS A 37 9.97 13.90 22.50
C CYS A 37 11.24 14.28 21.71
N PRO A 38 12.36 14.66 22.32
CA PRO A 38 13.59 14.96 21.60
C PRO A 38 14.20 13.75 20.86
N VAL A 39 13.97 12.53 21.34
CA VAL A 39 14.47 11.28 20.78
C VAL A 39 13.37 10.40 20.19
N CYS A 40 12.15 10.93 20.08
CA CYS A 40 11.00 10.26 19.49
C CYS A 40 10.88 10.60 18.01
N ASP A 41 10.79 9.59 17.17
CA ASP A 41 10.70 9.76 15.71
C ASP A 41 9.39 10.45 15.26
N LYS A 42 8.36 10.45 16.10
CA LYS A 42 7.07 11.15 15.87
C LYS A 42 7.09 12.62 16.33
N GLY A 43 8.18 13.10 16.94
CA GLY A 43 8.30 14.48 17.43
C GLY A 43 8.14 15.50 16.30
N GLY A 44 7.19 16.45 16.44
CA GLY A 44 6.83 17.46 15.45
C GLY A 44 5.68 17.09 14.51
N GLU A 45 5.23 15.82 14.51
CA GLU A 45 4.03 15.35 13.81
C GLU A 45 3.18 14.43 14.72
N CYS A 46 3.17 14.73 16.02
CA CYS A 46 2.56 13.90 17.05
C CYS A 46 1.22 14.49 17.50
N PRO A 47 0.07 13.90 17.17
CA PRO A 47 -1.23 14.36 17.63
C PRO A 47 -1.34 14.51 19.15
N LEU A 48 -0.61 13.68 19.94
CA LEU A 48 -0.61 13.84 21.40
C LEU A 48 0.10 15.13 21.81
N GLN A 49 1.21 15.51 21.17
CA GLN A 49 1.86 16.80 21.42
C GLN A 49 0.92 17.96 21.09
N ASP A 50 0.31 17.94 19.89
CA ASP A 50 -0.57 19.03 19.43
C ASP A 50 -1.76 19.21 20.35
N GLN A 51 -2.40 18.11 20.76
CA GLN A 51 -3.52 18.14 21.69
C GLN A 51 -3.09 18.60 23.09
N ALA A 52 -1.93 18.16 23.56
CA ALA A 52 -1.40 18.55 24.87
C ALA A 52 -1.08 20.06 24.92
N PHE A 53 -0.51 20.62 23.84
CA PHE A 53 -0.25 22.07 23.75
C PHE A 53 -1.54 22.90 23.65
N SER A 54 -2.55 22.39 22.94
CA SER A 54 -3.79 23.14 22.68
C SER A 54 -4.80 23.05 23.83
N HIS A 55 -4.85 21.92 24.55
CA HIS A 55 -5.92 21.60 25.48
C HIS A 55 -5.44 20.93 26.77
N GLY A 56 -4.17 20.67 26.94
CA GLY A 56 -3.61 20.01 28.12
C GLY A 56 -3.29 21.02 29.24
N PRO A 57 -3.10 20.52 30.48
CA PRO A 57 -2.57 21.33 31.56
C PRO A 57 -1.12 21.72 31.29
N GLY A 58 -0.72 22.93 31.69
CA GLY A 58 0.64 23.43 31.55
C GLY A 58 1.68 22.75 32.45
N GLU A 59 1.22 22.10 33.53
CA GLU A 59 2.07 21.44 34.53
C GLU A 59 1.55 20.02 34.83
N SER A 60 2.49 19.12 35.14
CA SER A 60 2.15 17.74 35.55
C SER A 60 2.05 17.65 37.07
N ARG A 61 0.96 17.03 37.56
CA ARG A 61 0.79 16.67 38.98
C ARG A 61 1.31 15.27 39.29
N TYR A 62 1.78 14.53 38.29
CA TYR A 62 2.26 13.17 38.45
C TYR A 62 3.66 13.18 39.07
N VAL A 63 3.79 12.60 40.26
CA VAL A 63 5.03 12.59 41.06
C VAL A 63 5.65 11.21 41.18
N GLU A 64 4.95 10.17 40.69
CA GLU A 64 5.41 8.81 40.76
C GLU A 64 6.34 8.49 39.58
N GLU A 65 7.10 7.40 39.70
CA GLU A 65 7.94 6.90 38.62
C GLU A 65 7.08 6.39 37.47
N LYS A 66 7.42 6.82 36.23
CA LYS A 66 6.75 6.36 35.02
C LYS A 66 7.09 4.90 34.75
N ARG A 67 6.18 4.19 34.09
CA ARG A 67 6.40 2.78 33.72
C ARG A 67 7.61 2.63 32.79
N HIS A 68 8.40 1.59 33.01
CA HIS A 68 9.53 1.24 32.17
C HIS A 68 9.35 -0.14 31.56
N TYR A 69 9.66 -0.25 30.29
CA TYR A 69 9.66 -1.48 29.51
C TYR A 69 10.92 -1.54 28.65
N GLU A 70 11.29 -2.75 28.25
CA GLU A 70 12.25 -2.91 27.18
C GLU A 70 11.76 -2.20 25.91
N LYS A 71 12.61 -1.34 25.33
CA LYS A 71 12.27 -0.51 24.16
C LYS A 71 13.49 -0.11 23.35
N PRO A 72 13.32 0.05 22.01
CA PRO A 72 12.23 -0.46 21.21
C PRO A 72 12.40 -1.95 20.94
N ILE A 73 11.30 -2.67 20.71
CA ILE A 73 11.33 -4.06 20.28
C ILE A 73 11.02 -4.15 18.78
N PRO A 74 11.79 -4.91 17.98
CA PRO A 74 11.41 -5.20 16.60
C PRO A 74 10.24 -6.19 16.61
N ILE A 75 9.11 -5.82 15.99
CA ILE A 75 7.96 -6.70 15.81
C ILE A 75 7.88 -7.28 14.38
N SER A 76 8.66 -6.71 13.48
CA SER A 76 8.99 -7.24 12.16
C SER A 76 10.26 -6.54 11.64
N ASP A 77 10.75 -6.93 10.47
CA ASP A 77 11.88 -6.24 9.81
C ASP A 77 11.57 -4.76 9.49
N LEU A 78 10.30 -4.44 9.32
CA LEU A 78 9.83 -3.11 8.91
C LEU A 78 9.36 -2.23 10.07
N VAL A 79 8.95 -2.82 11.20
CA VAL A 79 8.26 -2.09 12.26
C VAL A 79 8.87 -2.35 13.64
N PHE A 80 9.19 -1.26 14.34
CA PHE A 80 9.54 -1.27 15.76
C PHE A 80 8.37 -0.82 16.62
N LEU A 81 8.24 -1.40 17.81
CA LEU A 81 7.28 -1.04 18.84
C LEU A 81 7.99 -0.51 20.08
N ASP A 82 7.62 0.70 20.52
CA ASP A 82 7.95 1.26 21.82
C ASP A 82 6.70 1.26 22.70
N ARG A 83 6.69 0.35 23.67
CA ARG A 83 5.53 0.13 24.56
C ARG A 83 5.31 1.26 25.55
N GLU A 84 6.36 1.97 25.94
CA GLU A 84 6.23 3.12 26.85
C GLU A 84 5.52 4.30 26.19
N ARG A 85 5.76 4.50 24.89
CA ARG A 85 5.11 5.58 24.12
C ARG A 85 3.67 5.26 23.72
N CYS A 86 3.27 4.00 23.84
CA CYS A 86 1.93 3.57 23.43
C CYS A 86 0.85 4.14 24.39
N ILE A 87 -0.16 4.80 23.81
CA ILE A 87 -1.31 5.34 24.56
C ILE A 87 -2.54 4.45 24.52
N LEU A 88 -2.39 3.21 24.07
CA LEU A 88 -3.44 2.16 24.03
C LEU A 88 -4.71 2.62 23.28
N CYS A 89 -4.56 3.34 22.18
CA CYS A 89 -5.67 3.95 21.42
C CYS A 89 -6.40 3.00 20.48
N ASP A 90 -5.95 1.75 20.37
CA ASP A 90 -6.56 0.67 19.57
C ASP A 90 -6.51 0.85 18.03
N ARG A 91 -5.91 1.91 17.50
CA ARG A 91 -5.90 2.15 16.04
C ARG A 91 -5.18 1.05 15.26
N CYS A 92 -4.02 0.59 15.73
CA CYS A 92 -3.21 -0.42 15.04
C CYS A 92 -3.87 -1.80 15.05
N THR A 93 -4.43 -2.22 16.18
CA THR A 93 -5.09 -3.53 16.33
C THR A 93 -6.39 -3.57 15.54
N ARG A 94 -7.16 -2.49 15.56
CA ARG A 94 -8.36 -2.34 14.73
C ARG A 94 -8.05 -2.28 13.23
N PHE A 95 -7.02 -1.56 12.84
CA PHE A 95 -6.58 -1.58 11.45
C PHE A 95 -6.20 -3.00 11.00
N ALA A 96 -5.40 -3.70 11.81
CA ALA A 96 -4.95 -5.05 11.49
C ALA A 96 -6.13 -6.02 11.32
N SER A 97 -7.12 -5.99 12.22
CA SER A 97 -8.28 -6.88 12.17
C SER A 97 -9.36 -6.43 11.18
N GLU A 98 -9.79 -5.16 11.25
CA GLU A 98 -10.97 -4.68 10.52
C GLU A 98 -10.66 -4.25 9.08
N VAL A 99 -9.45 -3.75 8.80
CA VAL A 99 -9.06 -3.26 7.48
C VAL A 99 -8.16 -4.25 6.75
N ALA A 100 -7.06 -4.66 7.37
CA ALA A 100 -6.11 -5.56 6.72
C ALA A 100 -6.57 -7.03 6.68
N GLY A 101 -7.36 -7.46 7.66
CA GLY A 101 -7.73 -8.86 7.84
C GLY A 101 -6.58 -9.73 8.35
N ASP A 102 -5.53 -9.10 8.91
CA ASP A 102 -4.34 -9.74 9.43
C ASP A 102 -4.17 -9.38 10.92
N PRO A 103 -4.93 -9.99 11.87
CA PRO A 103 -4.92 -9.61 13.29
C PRO A 103 -3.65 -10.07 14.02
N LEU A 104 -2.48 -9.75 13.48
CA LEU A 104 -1.15 -10.16 13.99
C LEU A 104 -0.64 -9.27 15.15
N ILE A 105 -1.35 -8.19 15.46
CA ILE A 105 -1.06 -7.30 16.57
C ILE A 105 -2.33 -7.12 17.40
N SER A 106 -2.23 -7.31 18.71
CA SER A 106 -3.39 -7.33 19.61
C SER A 106 -3.04 -6.80 21.00
N PHE A 107 -4.07 -6.57 21.81
CA PHE A 107 -3.89 -6.28 23.22
C PHE A 107 -3.60 -7.56 24.01
N THR A 108 -2.66 -7.45 24.93
CA THR A 108 -2.37 -8.47 25.93
C THR A 108 -2.59 -7.91 27.34
N SER A 109 -2.91 -8.78 28.30
CA SER A 109 -3.21 -8.41 29.68
C SER A 109 -4.43 -7.50 29.82
N ARG A 110 -4.64 -6.95 31.01
CA ARG A 110 -5.75 -6.04 31.31
C ARG A 110 -5.39 -5.00 32.38
N GLY A 111 -6.19 -3.95 32.47
CA GLY A 111 -5.99 -2.87 33.46
C GLY A 111 -4.66 -2.17 33.22
N ASN A 112 -3.95 -1.88 34.29
CA ASN A 112 -2.67 -1.16 34.22
C ASN A 112 -1.57 -1.92 33.44
N ASN A 113 -1.68 -3.24 33.30
CA ASN A 113 -0.72 -4.09 32.59
C ASN A 113 -1.06 -4.30 31.11
N THR A 114 -2.11 -3.67 30.62
CA THR A 114 -2.48 -3.76 29.20
C THR A 114 -1.36 -3.26 28.31
N GLN A 115 -0.98 -4.04 27.30
CA GLN A 115 0.04 -3.71 26.32
C GLN A 115 -0.41 -4.14 24.92
N VAL A 116 0.13 -3.51 23.92
CA VAL A 116 0.04 -3.96 22.53
C VAL A 116 1.24 -4.85 22.24
N MET A 117 1.01 -6.02 21.69
CA MET A 117 2.03 -7.03 21.38
C MET A 117 1.66 -7.79 20.11
N THR A 118 2.64 -8.47 19.54
CA THR A 118 2.46 -9.55 18.56
C THR A 118 2.32 -10.89 19.28
N PHE A 119 1.85 -11.91 18.59
CA PHE A 119 1.87 -13.28 19.14
C PHE A 119 3.32 -13.78 19.26
N PRO A 120 3.64 -14.59 20.27
CA PRO A 120 4.94 -15.24 20.35
C PRO A 120 5.26 -16.01 19.07
N ASP A 121 6.48 -15.88 18.58
CA ASP A 121 7.00 -16.54 17.38
C ASP A 121 6.27 -16.19 16.05
N GLU A 122 5.32 -15.25 16.08
CA GLU A 122 4.65 -14.73 14.89
C GLU A 122 5.02 -13.26 14.68
N PRO A 123 5.88 -12.93 13.71
CA PRO A 123 6.24 -11.56 13.41
C PRO A 123 5.03 -10.82 12.80
N PHE A 124 5.01 -9.51 12.92
CA PHE A 124 4.00 -8.64 12.29
C PHE A 124 4.24 -8.57 10.77
N SER A 125 4.03 -9.69 10.09
CA SER A 125 4.32 -9.90 8.66
C SER A 125 3.13 -9.59 7.75
N SER A 126 2.31 -8.60 8.09
CA SER A 126 1.20 -8.13 7.24
C SER A 126 1.73 -7.40 6.01
N TYR A 127 1.08 -7.57 4.86
CA TYR A 127 1.32 -6.77 3.65
C TYR A 127 1.04 -5.27 3.82
N PHE A 128 0.47 -4.86 4.97
CA PHE A 128 -0.05 -3.54 5.25
C PHE A 128 0.49 -2.94 6.55
N SER A 129 1.53 -3.54 7.13
CA SER A 129 2.05 -3.19 8.46
C SER A 129 2.45 -1.70 8.57
N GLY A 130 2.99 -1.11 7.52
CA GLY A 130 3.37 0.30 7.48
C GLY A 130 2.23 1.29 7.67
N ASN A 131 0.97 0.88 7.43
CA ASN A 131 -0.18 1.76 7.73
C ASN A 131 -0.36 1.96 9.23
N THR A 132 -0.05 0.96 10.06
CA THR A 132 -0.12 1.09 11.52
C THR A 132 0.86 2.14 12.05
N VAL A 133 2.01 2.31 11.39
CA VAL A 133 2.97 3.39 11.68
C VAL A 133 2.38 4.75 11.29
N GLN A 134 1.76 4.86 10.12
CA GLN A 134 1.16 6.11 9.65
C GLN A 134 0.04 6.58 10.57
N ILE A 135 -0.88 5.68 10.96
CA ILE A 135 -2.04 6.02 11.80
C ILE A 135 -1.74 6.08 13.29
N CYS A 136 -0.57 5.61 13.74
CA CYS A 136 -0.18 5.69 15.15
C CYS A 136 -0.06 7.16 15.57
N PRO A 137 -0.82 7.63 16.57
CA PRO A 137 -0.83 9.04 16.96
C PRO A 137 0.40 9.46 17.76
N VAL A 138 1.26 8.50 18.11
CA VAL A 138 2.47 8.70 18.91
C VAL A 138 3.64 7.92 18.30
N GLY A 139 4.83 8.08 18.86
CA GLY A 139 6.03 7.34 18.40
C GLY A 139 6.14 5.91 18.92
N ALA A 140 5.00 5.24 19.18
CA ALA A 140 5.00 3.85 19.62
C ALA A 140 5.33 2.88 18.47
N LEU A 141 4.73 3.07 17.30
CA LEU A 141 5.07 2.30 16.10
C LEU A 141 5.89 3.18 15.15
N THR A 142 7.05 2.69 14.74
CA THR A 142 7.99 3.42 13.87
C THR A 142 8.50 2.48 12.78
N ALA A 143 8.68 3.03 11.56
CA ALA A 143 9.17 2.26 10.42
C ALA A 143 10.70 2.22 10.41
N SER A 144 11.27 1.01 10.33
CA SER A 144 12.72 0.79 10.29
C SER A 144 13.42 1.66 9.23
N PRO A 145 12.93 1.74 7.97
CA PRO A 145 13.61 2.51 6.91
C PRO A 145 13.61 4.03 7.11
N TYR A 146 12.62 4.56 7.85
CA TYR A 146 12.50 6.01 8.09
C TYR A 146 13.10 6.46 9.42
N ARG A 147 13.21 5.57 10.38
CA ARG A 147 13.57 5.88 11.76
C ARG A 147 14.81 6.75 11.86
N PHE A 148 14.67 7.94 12.47
CA PHE A 148 15.73 8.94 12.68
C PHE A 148 16.37 9.51 11.40
N LYS A 149 15.69 9.43 10.25
CA LYS A 149 16.19 9.99 8.99
C LYS A 149 15.98 11.50 8.87
N ALA A 150 14.82 11.99 9.26
CA ALA A 150 14.46 13.39 9.16
C ALA A 150 13.44 13.80 10.22
N ARG A 151 13.32 15.11 10.44
CA ARG A 151 12.21 15.71 11.20
C ARG A 151 11.16 16.25 10.25
N PRO A 152 9.88 16.37 10.67
CA PRO A 152 8.82 16.85 9.79
C PRO A 152 9.09 18.20 9.11
N TRP A 153 9.76 19.10 9.81
CA TRP A 153 10.12 20.42 9.28
C TRP A 153 11.32 20.41 8.29
N ASP A 154 12.04 19.31 8.20
CA ASP A 154 13.13 19.10 7.24
C ASP A 154 12.62 18.39 5.97
N LEU A 155 11.32 18.08 5.89
CA LEU A 155 10.76 17.32 4.78
C LEU A 155 10.21 18.23 3.68
N GLU A 156 10.63 17.97 2.45
CA GLU A 156 9.92 18.39 1.26
C GLU A 156 8.87 17.34 0.89
N GLN A 157 7.68 17.78 0.47
CA GLN A 157 6.55 16.89 0.22
C GLN A 157 5.92 17.15 -1.14
N VAL A 158 5.69 16.10 -1.90
CA VAL A 158 5.02 16.17 -3.20
C VAL A 158 4.02 15.02 -3.30
N GLU A 159 2.78 15.33 -3.70
CA GLU A 159 1.82 14.29 -4.06
C GLU A 159 2.20 13.61 -5.36
N SER A 160 2.08 12.30 -5.38
CA SER A 160 2.46 11.46 -6.51
C SER A 160 1.59 10.19 -6.56
N THR A 161 1.96 9.28 -7.44
CA THR A 161 1.31 7.99 -7.60
C THR A 161 2.33 6.87 -7.44
N CYS A 162 1.96 5.83 -6.69
CA CYS A 162 2.77 4.63 -6.56
C CYS A 162 2.85 3.89 -7.91
N THR A 163 4.07 3.54 -8.34
CA THR A 163 4.34 2.85 -9.61
C THR A 163 4.62 1.36 -9.46
N THR A 164 4.41 0.80 -8.26
CA THR A 164 4.76 -0.60 -7.97
C THR A 164 3.81 -1.60 -8.63
N CYS A 165 2.53 -1.27 -8.74
CA CYS A 165 1.51 -2.07 -9.41
C CYS A 165 0.45 -1.18 -10.06
N SER A 166 -0.49 -1.79 -10.81
CA SER A 166 -1.52 -1.09 -11.58
C SER A 166 -2.63 -0.44 -10.75
N VAL A 167 -2.69 -0.64 -9.43
CA VAL A 167 -3.64 0.08 -8.57
C VAL A 167 -3.40 1.59 -8.62
N GLY A 168 -2.12 2.03 -8.74
CA GLY A 168 -1.80 3.44 -8.86
C GLY A 168 -2.15 4.23 -7.59
N CYS A 169 -1.90 3.68 -6.40
CA CYS A 169 -2.21 4.32 -5.12
C CYS A 169 -1.65 5.74 -5.04
N ARG A 170 -2.46 6.68 -4.56
CA ARG A 170 -2.04 8.06 -4.31
C ARG A 170 -1.10 8.11 -3.10
N THR A 171 0.03 8.76 -3.27
CA THR A 171 1.09 8.84 -2.25
C THR A 171 1.58 10.27 -2.07
N VAL A 172 2.02 10.58 -0.85
CA VAL A 172 2.90 11.72 -0.58
C VAL A 172 4.32 11.19 -0.54
N VAL A 173 5.14 11.67 -1.45
CA VAL A 173 6.58 11.42 -1.50
C VAL A 173 7.26 12.45 -0.61
N GLN A 174 8.08 12.00 0.32
CA GLN A 174 8.81 12.87 1.24
C GLN A 174 10.31 12.68 1.08
N SER A 175 11.01 13.78 0.90
CA SER A 175 12.46 13.83 0.75
C SER A 175 13.09 14.75 1.79
N SER A 176 14.35 14.51 2.08
CA SER A 176 15.22 15.38 2.88
C SER A 176 16.64 15.25 2.39
N ARG A 177 17.33 16.37 2.18
CA ARG A 177 18.74 16.41 1.75
C ARG A 177 19.02 15.58 0.49
N ASP A 178 18.17 15.73 -0.52
CA ASP A 178 18.24 15.03 -1.81
C ASP A 178 18.04 13.49 -1.74
N GLU A 179 17.55 12.96 -0.62
CA GLU A 179 17.19 11.55 -0.47
C GLU A 179 15.70 11.39 -0.24
N LEU A 180 15.08 10.38 -0.86
CA LEU A 180 13.74 9.96 -0.54
C LEU A 180 13.77 9.21 0.80
N VAL A 181 12.97 9.67 1.76
CA VAL A 181 13.02 9.12 3.11
C VAL A 181 11.74 8.41 3.51
N ARG A 182 10.59 8.77 2.91
CA ARG A 182 9.31 8.18 3.30
C ARG A 182 8.24 8.35 2.21
N TYR A 183 7.37 7.33 2.06
CA TYR A 183 6.09 7.44 1.37
C TYR A 183 4.94 7.33 2.37
N GLN A 184 3.94 8.19 2.22
CA GLN A 184 2.68 8.11 2.97
C GLN A 184 1.51 8.06 2.01
N GLY A 185 0.39 7.44 2.43
CA GLY A 185 -0.85 7.51 1.67
C GLY A 185 -1.49 8.88 1.82
N VAL A 186 -2.12 9.38 0.76
CA VAL A 186 -2.95 10.59 0.79
C VAL A 186 -4.28 10.25 1.44
N ASP A 187 -4.66 11.01 2.48
CA ASP A 187 -5.91 10.79 3.21
C ASP A 187 -7.15 11.07 2.36
N ILE A 188 -8.23 10.31 2.64
CA ILE A 188 -9.58 10.52 2.06
C ILE A 188 -9.58 10.49 0.52
N GLU A 189 -8.80 9.64 -0.06
CA GLU A 189 -8.64 9.53 -1.49
C GLU A 189 -9.43 8.32 -2.03
N SER A 190 -9.98 8.41 -3.24
CA SER A 190 -10.93 7.42 -3.79
C SER A 190 -10.29 6.10 -4.23
N VAL A 191 -9.01 6.10 -4.60
CA VAL A 191 -8.31 4.89 -5.08
C VAL A 191 -7.93 3.98 -3.92
N ASN A 192 -7.22 4.49 -2.94
CA ASN A 192 -6.60 3.71 -1.86
C ASN A 192 -7.00 4.10 -0.44
N TRP A 193 -7.89 5.09 -0.23
CA TRP A 193 -8.34 5.55 1.11
C TRP A 193 -7.20 5.90 2.08
N GLY A 194 -6.07 6.34 1.56
CA GLY A 194 -4.88 6.59 2.37
C GLY A 194 -4.05 5.35 2.70
N TRP A 195 -4.50 4.14 2.33
CA TRP A 195 -3.77 2.91 2.59
C TRP A 195 -2.75 2.61 1.51
N LEU A 196 -1.59 2.11 1.91
CA LEU A 196 -0.54 1.61 1.02
C LEU A 196 -0.17 0.18 1.42
N CYS A 197 0.18 -0.66 0.45
CA CYS A 197 0.86 -1.90 0.78
C CYS A 197 2.33 -1.62 1.13
N ASP A 198 2.94 -2.49 1.92
CA ASP A 198 4.32 -2.30 2.37
C ASP A 198 5.32 -2.34 1.21
N ARG A 199 5.06 -3.16 0.17
CA ARG A 199 5.82 -3.18 -1.07
C ARG A 199 5.87 -1.80 -1.75
N GLY A 200 4.72 -1.11 -1.83
CA GLY A 200 4.65 0.24 -2.39
C GLY A 200 5.20 1.31 -1.46
N ARG A 201 4.89 1.20 -0.16
CA ARG A 201 5.30 2.16 0.87
C ARG A 201 6.82 2.28 1.02
N PHE A 202 7.54 1.16 0.94
CA PHE A 202 8.98 1.11 1.17
C PHE A 202 9.80 1.03 -0.13
N ASN A 203 9.16 1.12 -1.30
CA ASN A 203 9.84 1.08 -2.60
C ASN A 203 10.82 2.25 -2.84
N PHE A 204 10.74 3.33 -2.07
CA PHE A 204 11.67 4.46 -2.16
C PHE A 204 13.11 4.05 -1.90
N GLU A 205 13.39 3.00 -1.15
CA GLU A 205 14.73 2.49 -0.91
C GLU A 205 15.42 2.06 -2.21
N SER A 206 14.65 1.58 -3.18
CA SER A 206 15.17 1.21 -4.51
C SER A 206 15.66 2.45 -5.30
N VAL A 207 15.08 3.62 -5.05
CA VAL A 207 15.48 4.87 -5.70
C VAL A 207 16.82 5.37 -5.17
N ASN A 208 17.03 5.23 -3.85
CA ASN A 208 18.29 5.65 -3.18
C ASN A 208 19.39 4.58 -3.29
N SER A 209 19.13 3.45 -3.92
CA SER A 209 20.08 2.33 -4.00
C SER A 209 21.35 2.73 -4.76
N LYS A 210 22.49 2.45 -4.16
CA LYS A 210 23.82 2.64 -4.80
C LYS A 210 24.03 1.71 -6.01
N ASN A 211 23.20 0.68 -6.14
CA ASN A 211 23.26 -0.26 -7.27
C ASN A 211 22.48 0.24 -8.51
N ARG A 212 21.88 1.42 -8.46
CA ARG A 212 21.23 2.02 -9.64
C ARG A 212 22.27 2.37 -10.69
N VAL A 213 21.90 2.10 -11.95
CA VAL A 213 22.67 2.56 -13.10
C VAL A 213 22.45 4.06 -13.27
N HIS A 214 23.49 4.86 -13.12
CA HIS A 214 23.44 6.33 -13.19
C HIS A 214 23.86 6.89 -14.55
N ALA A 215 24.57 6.09 -15.36
CA ALA A 215 25.02 6.46 -16.69
C ALA A 215 24.80 5.28 -17.66
N PRO A 216 24.68 5.54 -18.98
CA PRO A 216 24.71 4.47 -19.97
C PRO A 216 26.00 3.66 -19.87
N LEU A 217 25.90 2.35 -20.08
CA LEU A 217 27.04 1.44 -20.08
C LEU A 217 27.24 0.85 -21.48
N VAL A 218 28.48 0.83 -21.94
CA VAL A 218 28.87 0.20 -23.22
C VAL A 218 29.95 -0.83 -22.95
N ARG A 219 29.85 -1.98 -23.63
CA ARG A 219 30.85 -3.05 -23.51
C ARG A 219 32.12 -2.71 -24.28
N LYS A 220 33.27 -2.68 -23.58
CA LYS A 220 34.62 -2.55 -24.14
C LYS A 220 35.47 -3.67 -23.55
N ASP A 221 36.17 -4.40 -24.40
CA ASP A 221 37.10 -5.49 -24.00
C ASP A 221 36.47 -6.51 -23.03
N GLY A 222 35.17 -6.75 -23.21
CA GLY A 222 34.41 -7.72 -22.39
C GLY A 222 33.75 -7.13 -21.14
N GLU A 223 34.12 -5.93 -20.70
CA GLU A 223 33.58 -5.26 -19.51
C GLU A 223 32.60 -4.14 -19.88
N LEU A 224 31.62 -3.90 -18.99
CA LEU A 224 30.70 -2.76 -19.09
C LEU A 224 31.36 -1.54 -18.45
N VAL A 225 31.51 -0.47 -19.22
CA VAL A 225 32.10 0.79 -18.76
C VAL A 225 31.15 1.95 -19.01
N ASP A 226 31.26 2.97 -18.19
CA ASP A 226 30.48 4.21 -18.32
C ASP A 226 30.68 4.85 -19.69
N ALA A 227 29.59 5.33 -20.28
CA ALA A 227 29.58 5.95 -21.59
C ALA A 227 28.70 7.20 -21.60
N THR A 228 28.92 8.09 -22.55
CA THR A 228 27.98 9.17 -22.83
C THR A 228 26.74 8.62 -23.55
N TRP A 229 25.62 9.32 -23.42
CA TRP A 229 24.39 8.97 -24.16
C TRP A 229 24.61 8.88 -25.67
N SER A 230 25.36 9.81 -26.27
CA SER A 230 25.69 9.77 -27.70
C SER A 230 26.43 8.48 -28.06
N SER A 231 27.48 8.13 -27.29
CA SER A 231 28.25 6.90 -27.54
C SER A 231 27.42 5.63 -27.38
N ALA A 232 26.53 5.59 -26.39
CA ALA A 232 25.67 4.45 -26.14
C ALA A 232 24.61 4.27 -27.25
N LEU A 233 23.97 5.38 -27.67
CA LEU A 233 22.98 5.37 -28.76
C LEU A 233 23.63 5.02 -30.10
N ASP A 234 24.84 5.52 -30.39
CA ASP A 234 25.61 5.12 -31.58
C ASP A 234 25.94 3.62 -31.57
N ALA A 235 26.33 3.08 -30.42
CA ALA A 235 26.62 1.64 -30.27
C ALA A 235 25.35 0.81 -30.49
N ALA A 236 24.23 1.16 -29.85
CA ALA A 236 22.96 0.50 -30.04
C ALA A 236 22.47 0.59 -31.50
N GLY A 237 22.55 1.76 -32.13
CA GLY A 237 22.16 1.96 -33.52
C GLY A 237 23.02 1.17 -34.51
N ARG A 238 24.33 1.01 -34.26
CA ARG A 238 25.18 0.12 -35.08
C ARG A 238 24.78 -1.34 -34.95
N ILE A 239 24.55 -1.81 -33.74
CA ILE A 239 24.13 -3.21 -33.48
C ILE A 239 22.80 -3.50 -34.20
N LEU A 240 21.79 -2.64 -34.01
CA LEU A 240 20.48 -2.81 -34.65
C LEU A 240 20.58 -2.81 -36.17
N ARG A 241 21.31 -1.86 -36.77
CA ARG A 241 21.52 -1.81 -38.23
C ARG A 241 22.21 -3.06 -38.76
N THR A 242 23.25 -3.55 -38.07
CA THR A 242 23.93 -4.77 -38.48
C THR A 242 22.99 -5.98 -38.48
N VAL A 243 22.26 -6.19 -37.38
CA VAL A 243 21.32 -7.31 -37.27
C VAL A 243 20.22 -7.23 -38.32
N ILE A 244 19.62 -6.05 -38.49
CA ILE A 244 18.52 -5.85 -39.46
C ILE A 244 19.01 -6.04 -40.90
N ASN A 245 20.19 -5.52 -41.25
CA ASN A 245 20.76 -5.69 -42.60
C ASN A 245 21.12 -7.13 -42.90
N ASP A 246 21.66 -7.88 -41.93
CA ASP A 246 22.14 -9.24 -42.12
C ASP A 246 21.03 -10.29 -42.05
N LYS A 247 20.01 -10.07 -41.19
CA LYS A 247 18.99 -11.07 -40.84
C LYS A 247 17.54 -10.60 -41.00
N GLY A 248 17.33 -9.34 -41.32
CA GLY A 248 16.01 -8.72 -41.39
C GLY A 248 15.48 -8.25 -40.04
N PRO A 249 14.40 -7.43 -40.08
CA PRO A 249 13.78 -6.86 -38.85
C PRO A 249 13.16 -7.92 -37.94
N ASP A 250 12.76 -9.07 -38.48
CA ASP A 250 12.20 -10.19 -37.71
C ASP A 250 13.20 -10.85 -36.75
N ALA A 251 14.49 -10.56 -36.91
CA ALA A 251 15.55 -11.02 -35.99
C ALA A 251 15.68 -10.10 -34.73
N VAL A 252 14.87 -9.04 -34.65
CA VAL A 252 14.87 -8.09 -33.54
C VAL A 252 13.51 -8.10 -32.84
N ALA A 253 13.50 -8.15 -31.52
CA ALA A 253 12.29 -7.99 -30.72
C ALA A 253 12.44 -6.79 -29.77
N ILE A 254 11.33 -6.12 -29.47
CA ILE A 254 11.26 -5.07 -28.44
C ILE A 254 10.40 -5.60 -27.30
N ILE A 255 10.99 -5.66 -26.11
CA ILE A 255 10.29 -5.96 -24.87
C ILE A 255 10.27 -4.70 -24.04
N GLY A 256 9.11 -4.05 -23.95
CA GLY A 256 8.88 -2.87 -23.14
C GLY A 256 8.65 -3.20 -21.67
N GLY A 257 8.04 -2.30 -20.95
CA GLY A 257 7.68 -2.47 -19.54
C GLY A 257 6.46 -1.65 -19.18
N ALA A 258 5.66 -2.14 -18.25
CA ALA A 258 4.44 -1.48 -17.78
C ALA A 258 4.69 -0.40 -16.71
N ARG A 259 5.95 -0.08 -16.39
CA ARG A 259 6.33 0.93 -15.39
C ARG A 259 6.81 2.26 -15.99
N GLY A 260 6.94 2.33 -17.31
CA GLY A 260 7.21 3.56 -18.04
C GLY A 260 5.95 4.41 -18.18
N SER A 261 6.12 5.63 -18.70
CA SER A 261 5.00 6.50 -19.06
C SER A 261 4.32 6.04 -20.36
N ASN A 262 3.15 6.57 -20.65
CA ASN A 262 2.48 6.36 -21.95
C ASN A 262 3.34 6.86 -23.11
N GLU A 263 4.11 7.94 -22.89
CA GLU A 263 5.04 8.51 -23.87
C GLU A 263 6.21 7.55 -24.16
N ASP A 264 6.72 6.84 -23.14
CA ASP A 264 7.75 5.82 -23.32
C ASP A 264 7.21 4.67 -24.19
N ALA A 265 6.02 4.16 -23.89
CA ALA A 265 5.39 3.09 -24.66
C ALA A 265 5.14 3.52 -26.11
N PHE A 266 4.68 4.76 -26.33
CA PHE A 266 4.48 5.32 -27.66
C PHE A 266 5.79 5.50 -28.42
N ALA A 267 6.88 5.95 -27.75
CA ALA A 267 8.20 6.08 -28.37
C ALA A 267 8.76 4.73 -28.81
N TRP A 268 8.62 3.68 -27.98
CA TRP A 268 8.99 2.32 -28.35
C TRP A 268 8.19 1.79 -29.54
N ALA A 269 6.87 2.04 -29.59
CA ALA A 269 6.03 1.66 -30.73
C ALA A 269 6.49 2.36 -32.02
N LYS A 270 6.75 3.68 -31.97
CA LYS A 270 7.28 4.44 -33.12
C LYS A 270 8.64 3.92 -33.59
N LEU A 271 9.53 3.56 -32.67
CA LEU A 271 10.83 2.98 -33.01
C LEU A 271 10.66 1.63 -33.72
N ALA A 272 9.76 0.79 -33.22
CA ALA A 272 9.44 -0.50 -33.85
C ALA A 272 8.92 -0.31 -35.28
N ASP A 273 7.94 0.59 -35.47
CA ASP A 273 7.36 0.89 -36.77
C ASP A 273 8.42 1.42 -37.76
N ALA A 274 9.28 2.34 -37.30
CA ALA A 274 10.35 2.91 -38.13
C ALA A 274 11.41 1.90 -38.56
N LEU A 275 11.63 0.85 -37.78
CA LEU A 275 12.59 -0.22 -38.05
C LEU A 275 11.95 -1.47 -38.69
N GLY A 276 10.62 -1.50 -38.85
CA GLY A 276 9.88 -2.64 -39.38
C GLY A 276 9.85 -3.85 -38.43
N ILE A 277 10.02 -3.63 -37.11
CA ILE A 277 10.02 -4.67 -36.09
C ILE A 277 8.57 -5.02 -35.71
N THR A 278 8.14 -6.24 -35.99
CA THR A 278 6.80 -6.75 -35.66
C THR A 278 6.75 -7.45 -34.30
N ALA A 279 7.84 -8.07 -33.87
CA ALA A 279 7.95 -8.74 -32.57
C ALA A 279 8.09 -7.72 -31.43
N ARG A 280 6.97 -7.40 -30.79
CA ARG A 280 6.94 -6.45 -29.67
C ARG A 280 5.94 -6.85 -28.59
N ASP A 281 6.36 -6.74 -27.34
CA ASP A 281 5.57 -7.05 -26.15
C ASP A 281 5.94 -6.11 -25.01
N SER A 282 5.01 -5.87 -24.08
CA SER A 282 5.23 -5.12 -22.85
C SER A 282 5.07 -5.98 -21.60
N GLN A 283 4.59 -7.19 -21.74
CA GLN A 283 4.33 -8.14 -20.66
C GLN A 283 4.67 -9.55 -21.14
N LEU A 284 5.63 -10.19 -20.49
CA LEU A 284 6.05 -11.57 -20.82
C LEU A 284 4.97 -12.55 -20.32
N GLY A 285 3.87 -12.68 -21.03
CA GLY A 285 2.76 -13.54 -20.69
C GLY A 285 1.59 -13.37 -21.66
N ASP A 286 0.50 -14.08 -21.39
CA ASP A 286 -0.72 -14.00 -22.17
C ASP A 286 -1.35 -12.62 -21.98
N GLY A 287 -1.07 -11.71 -22.89
CA GLY A 287 -1.70 -10.40 -22.94
C GLY A 287 -3.22 -10.52 -23.17
N MET A 288 -3.99 -9.59 -22.60
CA MET A 288 -5.42 -9.50 -22.93
C MET A 288 -5.60 -9.12 -24.40
N PRO A 289 -6.56 -9.72 -25.12
CA PRO A 289 -6.92 -9.29 -26.47
C PRO A 289 -7.28 -7.80 -26.49
N ALA A 290 -6.93 -7.09 -27.57
CA ALA A 290 -7.19 -5.67 -27.71
C ALA A 290 -8.69 -5.32 -27.60
N GLU A 291 -9.56 -6.23 -27.96
CA GLU A 291 -11.02 -6.12 -27.87
C GLU A 291 -11.51 -5.93 -26.43
N VAL A 292 -10.80 -6.47 -25.44
CA VAL A 292 -11.14 -6.30 -24.02
C VAL A 292 -11.01 -4.83 -23.60
N PHE A 293 -10.06 -4.08 -24.17
CA PHE A 293 -9.89 -2.65 -23.88
C PHE A 293 -10.99 -1.78 -24.49
N ALA A 294 -11.75 -2.31 -25.45
CA ALA A 294 -12.92 -1.63 -26.03
C ALA A 294 -14.20 -1.83 -25.21
N LEU A 295 -14.20 -2.73 -24.23
CA LEU A 295 -15.33 -2.92 -23.30
C LEU A 295 -15.42 -1.72 -22.34
N PRO A 296 -16.62 -1.46 -21.77
CA PRO A 296 -16.77 -0.46 -20.72
C PRO A 296 -15.79 -0.71 -19.56
N GLN A 297 -15.01 0.30 -19.23
CA GLN A 297 -14.05 0.25 -18.14
C GLN A 297 -14.69 0.78 -16.86
N ALA A 298 -14.41 0.13 -15.72
CA ALA A 298 -14.89 0.54 -14.42
C ALA A 298 -13.73 1.08 -13.56
N THR A 299 -14.02 2.09 -12.78
CA THR A 299 -13.11 2.57 -11.73
C THR A 299 -13.10 1.59 -10.55
N ILE A 300 -12.07 1.64 -9.71
CA ILE A 300 -12.00 0.85 -8.47
C ILE A 300 -13.24 1.08 -7.59
N ALA A 301 -13.74 2.32 -7.53
CA ALA A 301 -14.92 2.64 -6.75
C ALA A 301 -16.19 1.94 -7.31
N GLU A 302 -16.36 1.93 -8.63
CA GLU A 302 -17.48 1.25 -9.30
C GLU A 302 -17.39 -0.26 -9.13
N VAL A 303 -16.21 -0.86 -9.30
CA VAL A 303 -15.98 -2.30 -9.04
C VAL A 303 -16.38 -2.67 -7.61
N CYS A 304 -15.96 -1.87 -6.62
CA CYS A 304 -16.28 -2.11 -5.22
C CYS A 304 -17.73 -1.78 -4.83
N ALA A 305 -18.45 -1.03 -5.66
CA ALA A 305 -19.86 -0.74 -5.48
C ALA A 305 -20.77 -1.73 -6.23
N ALA A 306 -20.22 -2.51 -7.15
CA ALA A 306 -20.97 -3.48 -7.94
C ALA A 306 -21.63 -4.54 -7.04
N ARG A 307 -22.82 -4.95 -7.43
CA ARG A 307 -23.57 -6.04 -6.74
C ARG A 307 -22.84 -7.37 -6.82
N THR A 308 -22.19 -7.63 -7.94
CA THR A 308 -21.44 -8.87 -8.19
C THR A 308 -20.11 -8.57 -8.83
N VAL A 309 -19.04 -9.16 -8.30
CA VAL A 309 -17.71 -9.11 -8.90
C VAL A 309 -17.31 -10.51 -9.32
N LEU A 310 -17.06 -10.70 -10.61
CA LEU A 310 -16.44 -11.91 -11.15
C LEU A 310 -14.93 -11.70 -11.19
N LEU A 311 -14.22 -12.42 -10.35
CA LEU A 311 -12.77 -12.31 -10.20
C LEU A 311 -12.07 -13.46 -10.93
N LEU A 312 -11.40 -13.13 -12.02
CA LEU A 312 -10.62 -14.04 -12.87
C LEU A 312 -9.12 -13.76 -12.78
N ALA A 313 -8.73 -12.91 -11.85
CA ALA A 313 -7.35 -12.46 -11.62
C ALA A 313 -6.58 -13.42 -10.70
N PRO A 314 -5.24 -13.33 -10.67
CA PRO A 314 -4.43 -13.95 -9.62
C PRO A 314 -4.80 -13.46 -8.22
N ASP A 315 -4.12 -13.97 -7.18
CA ASP A 315 -4.35 -13.53 -5.80
C ASP A 315 -4.11 -12.01 -5.66
N LEU A 316 -5.19 -11.27 -5.51
CA LEU A 316 -5.13 -9.81 -5.39
C LEU A 316 -4.37 -9.34 -4.15
N LYS A 317 -4.31 -10.13 -3.08
CA LYS A 317 -3.53 -9.78 -1.89
C LYS A 317 -2.03 -9.65 -2.23
N GLU A 318 -1.55 -10.47 -3.16
CA GLU A 318 -0.16 -10.45 -3.65
C GLU A 318 0.04 -9.47 -4.82
N GLU A 319 -0.85 -9.47 -5.81
CA GLU A 319 -0.69 -8.70 -7.05
C GLU A 319 -1.12 -7.24 -6.91
N LEU A 320 -2.31 -7.00 -6.35
CA LEU A 320 -2.97 -5.70 -6.22
C LEU A 320 -3.47 -5.47 -4.78
N PRO A 321 -2.56 -5.41 -3.78
CA PRO A 321 -2.94 -5.53 -2.37
C PRO A 321 -3.99 -4.52 -1.91
N VAL A 322 -3.97 -3.29 -2.42
CA VAL A 322 -4.97 -2.29 -2.00
C VAL A 322 -6.34 -2.55 -2.64
N LEU A 323 -6.40 -3.10 -3.86
CA LEU A 323 -7.67 -3.57 -4.43
C LEU A 323 -8.25 -4.73 -3.61
N TYR A 324 -7.39 -5.63 -3.11
CA TYR A 324 -7.81 -6.66 -2.15
C TYR A 324 -8.51 -6.03 -0.93
N LEU A 325 -7.92 -5.03 -0.28
CA LEU A 325 -8.55 -4.35 0.88
C LEU A 325 -9.91 -3.76 0.53
N ARG A 326 -10.03 -3.14 -0.64
CA ARG A 326 -11.25 -2.51 -1.12
C ARG A 326 -12.36 -3.53 -1.39
N LEU A 327 -12.04 -4.65 -2.04
CA LEU A 327 -12.99 -5.73 -2.32
C LEU A 327 -13.39 -6.51 -1.06
N ARG A 328 -12.44 -6.73 -0.15
CA ARG A 328 -12.74 -7.32 1.15
C ARG A 328 -13.77 -6.46 1.91
N ASP A 329 -13.54 -5.15 2.02
CA ASP A 329 -14.48 -4.21 2.65
C ASP A 329 -15.85 -4.23 1.96
N ALA A 330 -15.88 -4.29 0.62
CA ALA A 330 -17.13 -4.37 -0.14
C ALA A 330 -17.90 -5.66 0.15
N ALA A 331 -17.22 -6.80 0.24
CA ALA A 331 -17.85 -8.08 0.56
C ALA A 331 -18.41 -8.11 2.00
N GLU A 332 -17.62 -7.64 2.97
CA GLU A 332 -18.01 -7.67 4.39
C GLU A 332 -19.10 -6.65 4.75
N LYS A 333 -18.97 -5.41 4.26
CA LYS A 333 -19.83 -4.30 4.72
C LYS A 333 -20.94 -3.92 3.74
N ARG A 334 -20.75 -4.17 2.44
CA ARG A 334 -21.69 -3.75 1.38
C ARG A 334 -22.43 -4.90 0.74
N GLN A 335 -22.13 -6.14 1.17
CA GLN A 335 -22.75 -7.37 0.64
C GLN A 335 -22.49 -7.59 -0.86
N THR A 336 -21.41 -7.02 -1.41
CA THR A 336 -20.94 -7.35 -2.77
C THR A 336 -20.63 -8.85 -2.84
N ARG A 337 -21.23 -9.56 -3.79
CA ARG A 337 -20.97 -10.98 -3.99
C ARG A 337 -19.78 -11.20 -4.89
N ILE A 338 -18.69 -11.69 -4.32
CA ILE A 338 -17.50 -12.06 -5.10
C ILE A 338 -17.63 -13.49 -5.56
N ILE A 339 -17.46 -13.72 -6.86
CA ILE A 339 -17.33 -15.03 -7.49
C ILE A 339 -15.88 -15.14 -7.95
N GLU A 340 -15.09 -15.96 -7.29
CA GLU A 340 -13.68 -16.13 -7.54
C GLU A 340 -13.40 -17.42 -8.31
N VAL A 341 -12.61 -17.36 -9.37
CA VAL A 341 -12.10 -18.51 -10.12
C VAL A 341 -10.56 -18.47 -10.10
N SER A 342 -9.95 -19.39 -9.39
CA SER A 342 -8.50 -19.38 -9.17
C SER A 342 -7.95 -20.79 -9.00
N PRO A 343 -6.69 -21.08 -9.41
CA PRO A 343 -6.09 -22.41 -9.22
C PRO A 343 -5.80 -22.72 -7.75
N ARG A 344 -5.71 -21.72 -6.87
CA ARG A 344 -5.42 -21.89 -5.44
C ARG A 344 -6.35 -21.02 -4.58
N ALA A 345 -6.36 -21.28 -3.27
CA ALA A 345 -7.01 -20.36 -2.33
C ALA A 345 -6.29 -19.02 -2.34
N THR A 346 -7.05 -17.94 -2.51
CA THR A 346 -6.54 -16.56 -2.50
C THR A 346 -6.89 -15.88 -1.17
N GLY A 347 -6.36 -14.69 -0.96
CA GLY A 347 -6.72 -13.87 0.21
C GLY A 347 -8.20 -13.48 0.27
N LEU A 348 -8.94 -13.54 -0.86
CA LEU A 348 -10.37 -13.22 -0.91
C LEU A 348 -11.27 -14.46 -0.76
N ALA A 349 -10.73 -15.68 -0.74
CA ALA A 349 -11.52 -16.91 -0.74
C ALA A 349 -12.53 -16.99 0.42
N ASP A 350 -12.13 -16.54 1.63
CA ASP A 350 -12.98 -16.56 2.82
C ASP A 350 -14.09 -15.48 2.79
N TYR A 351 -13.97 -14.48 1.92
CA TYR A 351 -14.94 -13.39 1.73
C TYR A 351 -15.81 -13.60 0.48
N ALA A 352 -15.43 -14.56 -0.37
CA ALA A 352 -16.14 -14.83 -1.61
C ALA A 352 -17.49 -15.55 -1.34
N TRP A 353 -18.55 -15.08 -2.03
CA TRP A 353 -19.81 -15.81 -2.05
C TRP A 353 -19.63 -17.18 -2.69
N LYS A 354 -18.79 -17.29 -3.73
CA LYS A 354 -18.45 -18.53 -4.39
C LYS A 354 -16.98 -18.51 -4.81
N SER A 355 -16.22 -19.53 -4.40
CA SER A 355 -14.82 -19.69 -4.75
C SER A 355 -14.63 -21.02 -5.45
N VAL A 356 -14.21 -21.00 -6.70
CA VAL A 356 -14.08 -22.17 -7.59
C VAL A 356 -12.64 -22.39 -7.94
N ARG A 357 -12.19 -23.64 -7.77
CA ARG A 357 -10.82 -24.06 -8.12
C ARG A 357 -10.80 -24.71 -9.48
N HIS A 358 -9.68 -24.53 -10.17
CA HIS A 358 -9.41 -25.17 -11.46
C HIS A 358 -7.95 -25.62 -11.56
N ASP A 359 -7.69 -26.61 -12.38
CA ASP A 359 -6.33 -26.97 -12.75
C ASP A 359 -5.77 -25.93 -13.75
N PRO A 360 -4.43 -25.70 -13.77
CA PRO A 360 -3.80 -24.84 -14.78
C PRO A 360 -4.23 -25.22 -16.22
N GLY A 361 -4.71 -24.24 -16.98
CA GLY A 361 -5.24 -24.44 -18.33
C GLY A 361 -6.73 -24.71 -18.43
N ASP A 362 -7.41 -25.11 -17.36
CA ASP A 362 -8.85 -25.44 -17.33
C ASP A 362 -9.77 -24.25 -17.06
N GLN A 363 -9.21 -23.08 -16.82
CA GLN A 363 -10.01 -21.88 -16.45
C GLN A 363 -11.16 -21.59 -17.42
N PRO A 364 -10.99 -21.59 -18.77
CA PRO A 364 -12.08 -21.30 -19.69
C PRO A 364 -13.27 -22.28 -19.57
N ARG A 365 -12.98 -23.57 -19.39
CA ARG A 365 -14.02 -24.60 -19.19
C ARG A 365 -14.76 -24.37 -17.89
N VAL A 366 -14.02 -24.18 -16.80
CA VAL A 366 -14.60 -23.94 -15.45
C VAL A 366 -15.45 -22.68 -15.42
N VAL A 367 -14.99 -21.59 -16.06
CA VAL A 367 -15.78 -20.36 -16.18
C VAL A 367 -17.06 -20.60 -16.95
N SER A 368 -17.02 -21.35 -18.07
CA SER A 368 -18.20 -21.66 -18.87
C SER A 368 -19.22 -22.49 -18.07
N GLU A 369 -18.78 -23.49 -17.34
CA GLU A 369 -19.64 -24.30 -16.44
C GLU A 369 -20.23 -23.46 -15.30
N LEU A 370 -19.41 -22.58 -14.71
CA LEU A 370 -19.83 -21.69 -13.64
C LEU A 370 -20.92 -20.71 -14.11
N LEU A 371 -20.75 -20.09 -15.26
CA LEU A 371 -21.73 -19.17 -15.84
C LEU A 371 -23.06 -19.87 -16.22
N ALA A 372 -23.00 -21.16 -16.55
CA ALA A 372 -24.20 -21.98 -16.84
C ALA A 372 -24.90 -22.49 -15.57
N SER A 373 -24.24 -22.36 -14.40
CA SER A 373 -24.91 -22.84 -13.15
C SER A 373 -26.08 -21.94 -12.76
N PRO A 374 -27.22 -22.51 -12.34
CA PRO A 374 -28.48 -21.76 -12.13
C PRO A 374 -28.34 -20.64 -11.09
N ASP A 375 -27.58 -20.84 -10.01
CA ASP A 375 -27.38 -19.90 -8.94
C ASP A 375 -26.53 -18.69 -9.39
N VAL A 376 -25.46 -18.94 -10.15
CA VAL A 376 -24.61 -17.87 -10.72
C VAL A 376 -25.35 -17.13 -11.81
N ALA A 377 -26.05 -17.85 -12.73
CA ALA A 377 -26.82 -17.20 -13.77
C ALA A 377 -27.89 -16.27 -13.18
N ALA A 378 -28.61 -16.75 -12.13
CA ALA A 378 -29.59 -15.93 -11.42
C ALA A 378 -28.98 -14.70 -10.75
N GLN A 379 -27.76 -14.83 -10.15
CA GLN A 379 -27.07 -13.72 -9.53
C GLN A 379 -26.61 -12.67 -10.56
N LEU A 380 -26.05 -13.11 -11.68
CA LEU A 380 -25.60 -12.23 -12.76
C LEU A 380 -26.78 -11.54 -13.46
N ALA A 381 -27.94 -12.20 -13.55
CA ALA A 381 -29.18 -11.63 -14.10
C ALA A 381 -29.74 -10.45 -13.29
N LEU A 382 -29.29 -10.27 -12.02
CA LEU A 382 -29.67 -9.11 -11.22
C LEU A 382 -28.99 -7.81 -11.73
N GLY A 383 -28.05 -7.92 -12.66
CA GLY A 383 -27.29 -6.80 -13.22
C GLY A 383 -26.25 -6.25 -12.26
N ASP A 384 -25.60 -5.16 -12.67
CA ASP A 384 -24.53 -4.50 -11.91
C ASP A 384 -23.37 -5.46 -11.58
N VAL A 385 -22.72 -5.92 -12.64
CA VAL A 385 -21.62 -6.90 -12.61
C VAL A 385 -20.32 -6.23 -13.06
N ALA A 386 -19.29 -6.37 -12.26
CA ALA A 386 -17.92 -6.03 -12.64
C ALA A 386 -17.08 -7.32 -12.84
N VAL A 387 -16.16 -7.28 -13.78
CA VAL A 387 -15.18 -8.35 -14.03
C VAL A 387 -13.77 -7.82 -13.76
N VAL A 388 -12.98 -8.55 -13.00
CA VAL A 388 -11.61 -8.21 -12.63
C VAL A 388 -10.66 -9.34 -13.02
#